data_0148ab7a21acfee0675f20436b06a261
#
_entry.id   0148ab7a21acfee0675f20436b06a261
#
_cell.length_a   1.000
_cell.length_b   1.000
_cell.length_c   1.000
_cell.angle_alpha   90.00
_cell.angle_beta   90.00
_cell.angle_gamma   90.00
#
_symmetry.space_group_name_H-M   'P 1'
#
loop_
_entity.id
_entity.type
_entity.pdbx_description
1 polymer ?
#
loop_
_entity_poly.entity_id
_entity_poly.type
_entity_poly.pdbx_seq_one_letter_code
_entity_poly.pdbx_strand_id
1 'polypeptide(L)'
;MEENLFEIIKDFSREKGLDHEVVIKLVEESLIQAAQRKLPYREIEGHIDQNTGKINLFHFKEVVELVEDPHNEISVDEVFEIDPDAGLGDEVEYEISDREFQRIAHSTRPIIFGSLKDAERQMVVTIFTDKVGEVLTGTVLRVEPNGRIAFSFQNNVEAYLFRREQIYGENFSFGDHVRVLLLDVNDNPHKDSQLTISRTHPGLMIKLFEMEVPEIFDGIVKIVNASREPGRRAKISVYSTDDDVDPVGSCVGMRGSRVQAIVNDLNGEKIDIVRWSEDIDQYTCNALAPAEIDSLEIDEETKQIDVVVAPSQLSLAIGHKGQNVRLASKLIGYKINIVATEEDDLSIDEQLEKEFAKTKENNLKSIDKSEDLPESDTDEAKETATALENQDDNQNSSPLIAEESETTEDKNKVEAEETDNTEDTKNNSKDAPAESKTKAETKSKTKAETKSKTKAETKSKTKAETTSKTKAETKSKT
;
A
#
# COMPACT_ATOMS: atom_id res chain seq x y z
N MET A 1 -9.65 43.12 9.39
CA MET A 1 -9.56 41.72 8.94
C MET A 1 -9.32 40.83 10.16
N GLU A 2 -10.34 40.78 11.00
CA GLU A 2 -10.47 39.75 12.01
C GLU A 2 -11.40 38.68 11.41
N GLU A 3 -10.90 37.98 10.40
CA GLU A 3 -11.48 36.69 10.08
C GLU A 3 -11.37 35.89 11.35
N ASN A 4 -12.53 35.58 11.89
CA ASN A 4 -12.73 35.04 13.21
C ASN A 4 -11.88 33.76 13.34
N LEU A 5 -10.71 33.83 14.01
CA LEU A 5 -9.83 32.68 14.21
C LEU A 5 -10.63 31.48 14.73
N PHE A 6 -11.66 31.73 15.51
CA PHE A 6 -12.57 30.72 16.01
C PHE A 6 -13.36 29.98 14.89
N GLU A 7 -13.80 30.69 13.85
CA GLU A 7 -14.43 30.05 12.69
C GLU A 7 -13.45 29.18 11.93
N ILE A 8 -12.22 29.66 11.77
CA ILE A 8 -11.14 28.87 11.14
C ILE A 8 -10.83 27.61 11.95
N ILE A 9 -10.75 27.72 13.28
CA ILE A 9 -10.55 26.55 14.18
C ILE A 9 -11.71 25.57 14.06
N LYS A 10 -12.94 26.08 14.06
CA LYS A 10 -14.15 25.26 13.95
C LYS A 10 -14.26 24.53 12.61
N ASP A 11 -13.95 25.23 11.52
CA ASP A 11 -13.95 24.64 10.18
C ASP A 11 -12.85 23.58 10.04
N PHE A 12 -11.65 23.86 10.56
CA PHE A 12 -10.55 22.91 10.58
C PHE A 12 -10.88 21.65 11.41
N SER A 13 -11.44 21.82 12.61
CA SER A 13 -11.88 20.71 13.47
C SER A 13 -12.88 19.81 12.74
N ARG A 14 -13.88 20.44 12.08
CA ARG A 14 -14.92 19.72 11.33
C ARG A 14 -14.35 19.03 10.09
N GLU A 15 -13.49 19.69 9.34
CA GLU A 15 -12.89 19.14 8.13
C GLU A 15 -11.99 17.94 8.43
N LYS A 16 -11.20 18.03 9.50
CA LYS A 16 -10.23 17.00 9.87
C LYS A 16 -10.76 15.98 10.88
N GLY A 17 -11.97 16.21 11.42
CA GLY A 17 -12.58 15.31 12.41
C GLY A 17 -11.84 15.32 13.75
N LEU A 18 -11.19 16.44 14.09
CA LEU A 18 -10.54 16.67 15.38
C LEU A 18 -11.57 17.19 16.38
N ASP A 19 -11.39 16.83 17.66
CA ASP A 19 -12.19 17.40 18.72
C ASP A 19 -11.92 18.91 18.84
N HIS A 20 -12.98 19.70 18.85
CA HIS A 20 -12.89 21.16 18.89
C HIS A 20 -12.14 21.67 20.12
N GLU A 21 -12.35 21.05 21.29
CA GLU A 21 -11.67 21.43 22.52
C GLU A 21 -10.17 21.17 22.47
N VAL A 22 -9.77 20.08 21.82
CA VAL A 22 -8.36 19.73 21.62
C VAL A 22 -7.67 20.77 20.72
N VAL A 23 -8.35 21.19 19.65
CA VAL A 23 -7.83 22.18 18.71
C VAL A 23 -7.71 23.54 19.36
N ILE A 24 -8.70 23.97 20.18
CA ILE A 24 -8.64 25.23 20.95
C ILE A 24 -7.43 25.22 21.87
N LYS A 25 -7.27 24.21 22.71
CA LYS A 25 -6.13 24.11 23.63
C LYS A 25 -4.80 24.16 22.92
N LEU A 26 -4.69 23.49 21.78
CA LEU A 26 -3.47 23.51 20.97
C LEU A 26 -3.16 24.91 20.41
N VAL A 27 -4.19 25.66 20.03
CA VAL A 27 -4.03 27.03 19.55
C VAL A 27 -3.66 27.95 20.72
N GLU A 28 -4.28 27.79 21.91
CA GLU A 28 -3.92 28.49 23.14
C GLU A 28 -2.44 28.27 23.51
N GLU A 29 -1.98 27.02 23.58
CA GLU A 29 -0.59 26.66 23.84
C GLU A 29 0.37 27.28 22.80
N SER A 30 -0.02 27.27 21.52
CA SER A 30 0.76 27.88 20.44
C SER A 30 0.85 29.39 20.56
N LEU A 31 -0.21 30.05 21.01
CA LEU A 31 -0.24 31.50 21.30
C LEU A 31 0.67 31.84 22.47
N ILE A 32 0.56 31.09 23.57
CA ILE A 32 1.42 31.23 24.76
C ILE A 32 2.90 31.08 24.38
N GLN A 33 3.23 30.03 23.63
CA GLN A 33 4.60 29.78 23.17
C GLN A 33 5.15 30.93 22.28
N ALA A 34 4.29 31.48 21.41
CA ALA A 34 4.68 32.61 20.57
C ALA A 34 4.88 33.89 21.40
N ALA A 35 4.04 34.11 22.39
CA ALA A 35 4.14 35.23 23.32
C ALA A 35 5.41 35.15 24.17
N GLN A 36 5.71 34.03 24.79
CA GLN A 36 6.91 33.77 25.58
C GLN A 36 8.21 33.99 24.80
N ARG A 37 8.22 33.73 23.49
CA ARG A 37 9.42 33.98 22.64
C ARG A 37 9.67 35.45 22.33
N LYS A 38 8.65 36.30 22.43
CA LYS A 38 8.69 37.70 21.96
C LYS A 38 8.52 38.74 23.04
N LEU A 39 7.88 38.38 24.14
CA LEU A 39 7.64 39.27 25.25
C LEU A 39 8.60 38.96 26.41
N PRO A 40 8.94 39.94 27.24
CA PRO A 40 9.90 39.79 28.32
C PRO A 40 9.25 39.19 29.61
N TYR A 41 8.05 38.64 29.52
CA TYR A 41 7.30 38.10 30.65
C TYR A 41 7.69 36.64 30.92
N ARG A 42 7.82 36.27 32.21
CA ARG A 42 8.19 34.91 32.64
C ARG A 42 7.01 33.95 32.48
N GLU A 43 5.85 34.35 32.99
CA GLU A 43 4.62 33.59 32.92
C GLU A 43 3.59 34.30 32.06
N ILE A 44 3.03 33.53 31.10
CA ILE A 44 1.98 34.02 30.21
C ILE A 44 0.94 32.93 30.14
N GLU A 45 -0.30 33.31 30.36
CA GLU A 45 -1.46 32.47 30.10
C GLU A 45 -2.29 33.03 28.95
N GLY A 46 -2.99 32.16 28.25
CA GLY A 46 -3.81 32.54 27.11
C GLY A 46 -5.09 31.75 27.08
N HIS A 47 -6.19 32.44 26.84
CA HIS A 47 -7.50 31.81 26.71
C HIS A 47 -8.26 32.35 25.51
N ILE A 48 -8.95 31.44 24.79
CA ILE A 48 -9.85 31.78 23.68
C ILE A 48 -11.29 31.66 24.15
N ASP A 49 -12.01 32.77 24.21
CA ASP A 49 -13.42 32.76 24.51
C ASP A 49 -14.20 32.05 23.39
N GLN A 50 -14.79 30.92 23.70
CA GLN A 50 -15.53 30.09 22.76
C GLN A 50 -16.78 30.76 22.19
N ASN A 51 -17.31 31.78 22.84
CA ASN A 51 -18.52 32.47 22.38
C ASN A 51 -18.20 33.65 21.46
N THR A 52 -17.15 34.41 21.78
CA THR A 52 -16.77 35.61 21.04
C THR A 52 -15.61 35.41 20.09
N GLY A 53 -14.83 34.34 20.28
CA GLY A 53 -13.60 34.08 19.54
C GLY A 53 -12.47 35.08 19.91
N LYS A 54 -12.63 35.86 20.99
CA LYS A 54 -11.64 36.81 21.45
C LYS A 54 -10.48 36.06 22.12
N ILE A 55 -9.29 36.42 21.76
CA ILE A 55 -8.07 35.90 22.38
C ILE A 55 -7.69 36.87 23.50
N ASN A 56 -7.62 36.36 24.71
CA ASN A 56 -7.11 37.09 25.86
C ASN A 56 -5.80 36.46 26.28
N LEU A 57 -4.76 37.28 26.40
CA LEU A 57 -3.45 36.87 26.89
C LEU A 57 -3.16 37.68 28.16
N PHE A 58 -2.68 36.97 29.16
CA PHE A 58 -2.35 37.54 30.47
C PHE A 58 -0.90 37.24 30.80
N HIS A 59 -0.27 38.15 31.55
CA HIS A 59 1.01 37.92 32.19
C HIS A 59 0.90 38.20 33.69
N PHE A 60 1.73 37.54 34.47
CA PHE A 60 1.71 37.65 35.91
C PHE A 60 2.89 38.46 36.41
N LYS A 61 2.66 39.29 37.45
CA LYS A 61 3.70 40.01 38.18
C LYS A 61 3.67 39.59 39.63
N GLU A 62 4.85 39.24 40.15
CA GLU A 62 5.03 38.96 41.56
C GLU A 62 5.11 40.22 42.39
N VAL A 63 4.39 40.27 43.51
CA VAL A 63 4.38 41.40 44.42
C VAL A 63 5.63 41.37 45.31
N VAL A 64 6.51 42.38 45.19
CA VAL A 64 7.77 42.47 45.90
C VAL A 64 7.91 43.79 46.66
N GLU A 65 8.76 43.84 47.71
CA GLU A 65 9.06 45.09 48.41
C GLU A 65 9.92 46.06 47.56
N LEU A 66 10.85 45.49 46.76
CA LEU A 66 11.74 46.26 45.88
C LEU A 66 11.71 45.61 44.49
N VAL A 67 11.29 46.39 43.49
CA VAL A 67 11.19 45.96 42.10
C VAL A 67 12.58 45.94 41.47
N GLU A 68 13.06 44.73 41.07
CA GLU A 68 14.31 44.56 40.30
C GLU A 68 13.98 44.41 38.80
N ASP A 69 12.90 43.72 38.46
CA ASP A 69 12.42 43.48 37.09
C ASP A 69 11.00 44.04 36.89
N PRO A 70 10.87 45.29 36.32
CA PRO A 70 9.57 45.91 36.13
C PRO A 70 8.59 45.14 35.24
N HIS A 71 9.08 44.17 34.46
CA HIS A 71 8.23 43.34 33.60
C HIS A 71 7.54 42.21 34.35
N ASN A 72 8.19 41.66 35.39
CA ASN A 72 7.71 40.48 36.11
C ASN A 72 7.45 40.76 37.59
N GLU A 73 7.78 41.97 38.08
CA GLU A 73 7.62 42.35 39.48
C GLU A 73 6.80 43.64 39.59
N ILE A 74 6.11 43.83 40.70
CA ILE A 74 5.34 45.02 41.04
C ILE A 74 5.52 45.33 42.53
N SER A 75 5.58 46.62 42.91
CA SER A 75 5.68 47.00 44.32
C SER A 75 4.35 46.85 45.04
N VAL A 76 4.41 46.58 46.34
CA VAL A 76 3.21 46.53 47.22
C VAL A 76 2.38 47.81 47.16
N ASP A 77 3.05 48.98 47.06
CA ASP A 77 2.33 50.26 47.00
C ASP A 77 1.53 50.45 45.71
N GLU A 78 2.09 49.97 44.57
CA GLU A 78 1.40 50.04 43.27
C GLU A 78 0.27 48.99 43.15
N VAL A 79 0.47 47.79 43.70
CA VAL A 79 -0.55 46.74 43.71
C VAL A 79 -1.77 47.13 44.55
N PHE A 80 -1.54 47.81 45.67
CA PHE A 80 -2.63 48.24 46.58
C PHE A 80 -3.66 49.13 45.92
N GLU A 81 -3.29 49.86 44.85
CA GLU A 81 -4.25 50.66 44.03
C GLU A 81 -5.11 49.78 43.10
N ILE A 82 -4.67 48.55 42.76
CA ILE A 82 -5.32 47.63 41.81
C ILE A 82 -6.10 46.54 42.57
N ASP A 83 -5.41 45.90 43.52
CA ASP A 83 -5.96 44.84 44.38
C ASP A 83 -5.51 45.05 45.82
N PRO A 84 -6.42 45.63 46.66
CA PRO A 84 -6.13 45.92 48.08
C PRO A 84 -5.89 44.67 48.94
N ASP A 85 -6.25 43.48 48.45
CA ASP A 85 -6.13 42.20 49.18
C ASP A 85 -4.84 41.47 48.84
N ALA A 86 -4.07 41.95 47.85
CA ALA A 86 -2.81 41.30 47.43
C ALA A 86 -1.67 41.59 48.40
N GLY A 87 -0.97 40.55 48.81
CA GLY A 87 0.20 40.60 49.73
C GLY A 87 1.52 40.30 49.06
N LEU A 88 2.60 40.46 49.82
CA LEU A 88 3.95 40.12 49.37
C LEU A 88 4.02 38.63 48.93
N GLY A 89 4.53 38.41 47.70
CA GLY A 89 4.68 37.07 47.12
C GLY A 89 3.44 36.57 46.40
N ASP A 90 2.35 37.36 46.32
CA ASP A 90 1.20 37.03 45.51
C ASP A 90 1.46 37.39 44.04
N GLU A 91 0.83 36.69 43.14
CA GLU A 91 0.88 36.93 41.69
C GLU A 91 -0.35 37.70 41.23
N VAL A 92 -0.16 38.82 40.53
CA VAL A 92 -1.23 39.65 40.02
C VAL A 92 -1.30 39.55 38.49
N GLU A 93 -2.48 39.31 37.99
CA GLU A 93 -2.77 39.15 36.56
C GLU A 93 -2.90 40.47 35.84
N TYR A 94 -2.22 40.59 34.69
CA TYR A 94 -2.28 41.76 33.80
C TYR A 94 -2.62 41.34 32.38
N GLU A 95 -3.59 41.97 31.76
CA GLU A 95 -3.93 41.73 30.33
C GLU A 95 -2.82 42.30 29.45
N ILE A 96 -2.35 41.51 28.51
CA ILE A 96 -1.35 41.93 27.52
C ILE A 96 -1.99 42.94 26.56
N SER A 97 -1.35 44.11 26.41
CA SER A 97 -1.88 45.20 25.60
C SER A 97 -2.03 44.84 24.12
N ASP A 98 -3.01 45.45 23.45
CA ASP A 98 -3.22 45.27 21.99
C ASP A 98 -1.97 45.52 21.14
N ARG A 99 -1.09 46.46 21.58
CA ARG A 99 0.17 46.73 20.88
C ARG A 99 1.17 45.59 20.98
N GLU A 100 1.23 44.93 22.11
CA GLU A 100 2.06 43.75 22.34
C GLU A 100 1.49 42.55 21.61
N PHE A 101 0.19 42.39 21.65
CA PHE A 101 -0.50 41.36 20.88
C PHE A 101 -0.22 41.49 19.37
N GLN A 102 -0.28 42.71 18.80
CA GLN A 102 0.04 42.93 17.39
C GLN A 102 1.48 42.56 17.05
N ARG A 103 2.46 42.76 17.98
CA ARG A 103 3.86 42.41 17.78
C ARG A 103 4.04 40.86 17.66
N ILE A 104 3.25 40.09 18.36
CA ILE A 104 3.33 38.63 18.31
C ILE A 104 2.46 38.01 17.19
N ALA A 105 1.39 38.70 16.80
CA ALA A 105 0.38 38.17 15.85
C ALA A 105 0.99 37.66 14.54
N HIS A 106 1.96 38.36 13.96
CA HIS A 106 2.65 37.92 12.75
C HIS A 106 3.49 36.65 12.94
N SER A 107 4.06 36.45 14.13
CA SER A 107 4.89 35.26 14.43
C SER A 107 4.08 34.08 14.92
N THR A 108 2.86 34.30 15.35
CA THR A 108 1.95 33.27 15.89
C THR A 108 1.38 32.38 14.80
N ARG A 109 1.00 32.96 13.67
CA ARG A 109 0.37 32.21 12.57
C ARG A 109 1.13 30.96 12.13
N PRO A 110 2.44 31.00 11.81
CA PRO A 110 3.19 29.79 11.44
C PRO A 110 3.30 28.78 12.58
N ILE A 111 3.31 29.23 13.85
CA ILE A 111 3.36 28.34 15.02
C ILE A 111 2.04 27.59 15.14
N ILE A 112 0.89 28.30 15.10
CA ILE A 112 -0.46 27.69 15.12
C ILE A 112 -0.60 26.66 14.00
N PHE A 113 -0.26 27.03 12.75
CA PHE A 113 -0.34 26.10 11.63
C PHE A 113 0.59 24.88 11.81
N GLY A 114 1.76 25.06 12.39
CA GLY A 114 2.67 23.98 12.74
C GLY A 114 2.03 23.00 13.73
N SER A 115 1.50 23.52 14.84
CA SER A 115 0.86 22.72 15.89
C SER A 115 -0.41 22.03 15.40
N LEU A 116 -1.25 22.71 14.59
CA LEU A 116 -2.41 22.09 13.98
C LEU A 116 -2.03 20.93 13.04
N LYS A 117 -0.97 21.11 12.26
CA LYS A 117 -0.46 20.05 11.38
C LYS A 117 0.13 18.87 12.17
N ASP A 118 0.75 19.12 13.31
CA ASP A 118 1.27 18.06 14.18
C ASP A 118 0.12 17.30 14.86
N ALA A 119 -0.94 18.00 15.28
CA ALA A 119 -2.15 17.35 15.81
C ALA A 119 -2.87 16.49 14.75
N GLU A 120 -3.03 17.00 13.53
CA GLU A 120 -3.56 16.24 12.40
C GLU A 120 -2.74 14.97 12.18
N ARG A 121 -1.40 15.09 12.24
CA ARG A 121 -0.49 13.96 12.06
C ARG A 121 -0.66 12.91 13.14
N GLN A 122 -0.74 13.30 14.40
CA GLN A 122 -0.96 12.37 15.51
C GLN A 122 -2.31 11.69 15.43
N MET A 123 -3.35 12.43 15.05
CA MET A 123 -4.67 11.86 14.81
C MET A 123 -4.65 10.79 13.73
N VAL A 124 -3.95 11.03 12.61
CA VAL A 124 -3.79 10.04 11.54
C VAL A 124 -3.10 8.78 12.05
N VAL A 125 -2.00 8.93 12.82
CA VAL A 125 -1.30 7.80 13.44
C VAL A 125 -2.26 7.01 14.33
N THR A 126 -3.01 7.68 15.21
CA THR A 126 -3.95 7.04 16.14
C THR A 126 -5.04 6.25 15.41
N ILE A 127 -5.61 6.80 14.34
CA ILE A 127 -6.73 6.18 13.61
C ILE A 127 -6.28 5.00 12.74
N PHE A 128 -5.08 5.09 12.16
CA PHE A 128 -4.65 4.15 11.11
C PHE A 128 -3.62 3.12 11.57
N THR A 129 -2.98 3.26 12.73
CA THR A 129 -1.97 2.30 13.22
C THR A 129 -2.56 0.90 13.37
N ASP A 130 -3.74 0.79 13.95
CA ASP A 130 -4.42 -0.50 14.15
C ASP A 130 -4.96 -1.11 12.84
N LYS A 131 -4.96 -0.33 11.75
CA LYS A 131 -5.42 -0.75 10.43
C LYS A 131 -4.27 -1.13 9.48
N VAL A 132 -3.03 -1.15 9.97
CA VAL A 132 -1.88 -1.60 9.16
C VAL A 132 -2.09 -3.07 8.78
N GLY A 133 -1.94 -3.37 7.48
CA GLY A 133 -2.25 -4.68 6.92
C GLY A 133 -3.71 -4.87 6.50
N GLU A 134 -4.60 -3.89 6.71
CA GLU A 134 -6.00 -3.95 6.30
C GLU A 134 -6.25 -3.23 4.96
N VAL A 135 -7.37 -3.59 4.33
CA VAL A 135 -7.85 -2.94 3.10
C VAL A 135 -8.62 -1.68 3.44
N LEU A 136 -8.18 -0.57 2.91
CA LEU A 136 -8.87 0.71 2.97
C LEU A 136 -9.55 1.02 1.64
N THR A 137 -10.75 1.57 1.68
CA THR A 137 -11.40 2.14 0.49
C THR A 137 -11.12 3.64 0.48
N GLY A 138 -10.39 4.09 -0.54
CA GLY A 138 -10.11 5.51 -0.75
C GLY A 138 -10.85 6.06 -1.97
N THR A 139 -11.14 7.36 -1.94
CA THR A 139 -11.71 8.09 -3.08
C THR A 139 -10.60 8.83 -3.82
N VAL A 140 -10.52 8.68 -5.12
CA VAL A 140 -9.53 9.37 -5.96
C VAL A 140 -9.83 10.86 -6.00
N LEU A 141 -8.87 11.68 -5.55
CA LEU A 141 -8.95 13.14 -5.60
C LEU A 141 -8.38 13.72 -6.88
N ARG A 142 -7.20 13.25 -7.28
CA ARG A 142 -6.49 13.73 -8.47
C ARG A 142 -5.41 12.77 -8.91
N VAL A 143 -5.11 12.79 -10.19
CA VAL A 143 -3.95 12.13 -10.78
C VAL A 143 -2.91 13.20 -11.09
N GLU A 144 -1.73 13.11 -10.51
CA GLU A 144 -0.66 14.07 -10.69
C GLU A 144 0.14 13.81 -11.99
N PRO A 145 0.78 14.85 -12.55
CA PRO A 145 1.57 14.70 -13.78
C PRO A 145 2.73 13.70 -13.67
N ASN A 146 3.26 13.51 -12.45
CA ASN A 146 4.31 12.52 -12.16
C ASN A 146 3.77 11.07 -12.08
N GLY A 147 2.47 10.87 -12.26
CA GLY A 147 1.77 9.59 -12.21
C GLY A 147 1.44 9.10 -10.80
N ARG A 148 1.61 9.94 -9.75
CA ARG A 148 1.05 9.65 -8.42
C ARG A 148 -0.45 9.89 -8.45
N ILE A 149 -1.18 9.15 -7.63
CA ILE A 149 -2.62 9.30 -7.46
C ILE A 149 -2.89 9.66 -6.01
N ALA A 150 -3.55 10.79 -5.81
CA ALA A 150 -3.97 11.24 -4.50
C ALA A 150 -5.33 10.65 -4.16
N PHE A 151 -5.41 10.03 -3.00
CA PHE A 151 -6.61 9.46 -2.42
C PHE A 151 -7.03 10.22 -1.18
N SER A 152 -8.32 10.32 -0.95
CA SER A 152 -8.91 10.72 0.33
C SER A 152 -9.48 9.50 1.04
N PHE A 153 -9.16 9.39 2.31
CA PHE A 153 -9.68 8.37 3.21
C PHE A 153 -10.58 9.00 4.28
N GLN A 154 -10.94 8.23 5.29
CA GLN A 154 -11.71 8.71 6.43
C GLN A 154 -11.07 9.99 7.04
N ASN A 155 -11.91 10.96 7.47
CA ASN A 155 -11.49 12.27 8.01
C ASN A 155 -10.66 13.12 7.04
N ASN A 156 -10.91 12.98 5.74
CA ASN A 156 -10.19 13.71 4.67
C ASN A 156 -8.66 13.56 4.74
N VAL A 157 -8.20 12.41 5.23
CA VAL A 157 -6.77 12.09 5.24
C VAL A 157 -6.31 11.78 3.83
N GLU A 158 -5.37 12.57 3.32
CA GLU A 158 -4.80 12.36 2.00
C GLU A 158 -3.62 11.38 2.04
N ALA A 159 -3.58 10.46 1.07
CA ALA A 159 -2.43 9.62 0.83
C ALA A 159 -2.16 9.45 -0.66
N TYR A 160 -0.90 9.14 -0.99
CA TYR A 160 -0.47 8.99 -2.37
C TYR A 160 -0.19 7.53 -2.71
N LEU A 161 -0.83 7.05 -3.78
CA LEU A 161 -0.47 5.79 -4.43
C LEU A 161 0.63 6.07 -5.44
N PHE A 162 1.85 5.68 -5.10
CA PHE A 162 3.01 5.86 -5.98
C PHE A 162 2.95 4.92 -7.18
N ARG A 163 3.52 5.33 -8.31
CA ARG A 163 3.48 4.56 -9.55
C ARG A 163 3.97 3.11 -9.43
N ARG A 164 4.96 2.85 -8.58
CA ARG A 164 5.47 1.49 -8.30
C ARG A 164 4.49 0.61 -7.55
N GLU A 165 3.52 1.22 -6.84
CA GLU A 165 2.47 0.55 -6.07
C GLU A 165 1.14 0.45 -6.83
N GLN A 166 1.09 0.93 -8.09
CA GLN A 166 -0.06 0.84 -8.97
C GLN A 166 0.02 -0.43 -9.83
N ILE A 167 -1.12 -1.03 -10.12
CA ILE A 167 -1.22 -2.11 -11.08
C ILE A 167 -1.08 -1.54 -12.49
N TYR A 168 -0.28 -2.17 -13.32
CA TYR A 168 -0.10 -1.73 -14.69
C TYR A 168 -1.41 -1.82 -15.50
N GLY A 169 -1.77 -0.72 -16.16
CA GLY A 169 -2.97 -0.65 -16.99
C GLY A 169 -4.23 -0.19 -16.25
N GLU A 170 -4.17 0.06 -14.93
CA GLU A 170 -5.26 0.73 -14.21
C GLU A 170 -5.31 2.21 -14.57
N ASN A 171 -6.52 2.70 -14.81
CA ASN A 171 -6.80 4.11 -15.01
C ASN A 171 -7.85 4.55 -13.98
N PHE A 172 -7.56 5.63 -13.30
CA PHE A 172 -8.43 6.18 -12.26
C PHE A 172 -8.92 7.56 -12.65
N SER A 173 -10.18 7.82 -12.34
CA SER A 173 -10.84 9.10 -12.53
C SER A 173 -11.18 9.74 -11.18
N PHE A 174 -11.36 11.05 -11.18
CA PHE A 174 -11.82 11.76 -9.98
C PHE A 174 -13.13 11.15 -9.47
N GLY A 175 -13.17 10.87 -8.17
CA GLY A 175 -14.34 10.31 -7.50
C GLY A 175 -14.42 8.78 -7.49
N ASP A 176 -13.51 8.06 -8.16
CA ASP A 176 -13.49 6.61 -8.12
C ASP A 176 -13.19 6.10 -6.70
N HIS A 177 -13.93 5.06 -6.28
CA HIS A 177 -13.68 4.35 -5.02
C HIS A 177 -12.80 3.14 -5.26
N VAL A 178 -11.62 3.14 -4.67
CA VAL A 178 -10.59 2.12 -4.93
C VAL A 178 -10.13 1.50 -3.62
N ARG A 179 -10.04 0.17 -3.59
CA ARG A 179 -9.50 -0.57 -2.46
C ARG A 179 -7.98 -0.62 -2.54
N VAL A 180 -7.31 -0.30 -1.44
CA VAL A 180 -5.85 -0.33 -1.32
C VAL A 180 -5.45 -0.99 0.00
N LEU A 181 -4.29 -1.62 0.03
CA LEU A 181 -3.72 -2.15 1.26
C LEU A 181 -2.93 -1.05 1.97
N LEU A 182 -3.18 -0.85 3.26
CA LEU A 182 -2.34 -0.01 4.11
C LEU A 182 -1.11 -0.81 4.54
N LEU A 183 0.07 -0.38 4.08
CA LEU A 183 1.33 -1.06 4.40
C LEU A 183 1.97 -0.54 5.68
N ASP A 184 1.92 0.79 5.88
CA ASP A 184 2.63 1.44 6.97
C ASP A 184 2.04 2.82 7.26
N VAL A 185 2.15 3.27 8.51
CA VAL A 185 1.78 4.60 8.97
C VAL A 185 3.02 5.31 9.49
N ASN A 186 3.38 6.43 8.88
CA ASN A 186 4.57 7.18 9.22
C ASN A 186 4.24 8.45 10.00
N ASP A 187 4.96 8.66 11.09
CA ASP A 187 4.92 9.91 11.87
C ASP A 187 6.01 10.91 11.44
N ASN A 188 6.68 10.69 10.32
CA ASN A 188 7.78 11.55 9.89
C ASN A 188 7.25 12.81 9.18
N PRO A 189 7.52 14.06 9.71
CA PRO A 189 7.04 15.30 9.14
C PRO A 189 7.61 15.62 7.75
N HIS A 190 8.67 14.96 7.33
CA HIS A 190 9.33 15.19 6.05
C HIS A 190 8.85 14.29 4.91
N LYS A 191 7.93 13.35 5.19
CA LYS A 191 7.33 12.52 4.14
C LYS A 191 6.10 13.20 3.55
N ASP A 192 5.94 13.07 2.25
CA ASP A 192 4.80 13.59 1.48
C ASP A 192 3.45 12.97 1.89
N SER A 193 3.48 11.76 2.43
CA SER A 193 2.30 11.02 2.87
C SER A 193 2.59 10.27 4.16
N GLN A 194 1.66 10.33 5.10
CA GLN A 194 1.74 9.56 6.33
C GLN A 194 1.36 8.09 6.10
N LEU A 195 0.40 7.84 5.23
CA LEU A 195 -0.05 6.50 4.90
C LEU A 195 0.73 5.99 3.68
N THR A 196 1.30 4.81 3.82
CA THR A 196 1.92 4.06 2.73
C THR A 196 0.93 3.02 2.24
N ILE A 197 0.41 3.22 1.04
CA ILE A 197 -0.64 2.38 0.44
C ILE A 197 -0.13 1.66 -0.80
N SER A 198 -0.66 0.46 -1.06
CA SER A 198 -0.26 -0.37 -2.20
C SER A 198 -1.44 -1.11 -2.82
N ARG A 199 -1.39 -1.26 -4.15
CA ARG A 199 -2.23 -2.19 -4.92
C ARG A 199 -1.45 -3.37 -5.49
N THR A 200 -0.13 -3.34 -5.38
CA THR A 200 0.75 -4.40 -5.92
C THR A 200 1.11 -5.47 -4.89
N HIS A 201 1.01 -5.17 -3.60
CA HIS A 201 1.39 -6.08 -2.54
C HIS A 201 0.49 -7.34 -2.50
N PRO A 202 1.05 -8.56 -2.30
CA PRO A 202 0.27 -9.80 -2.22
C PRO A 202 -0.80 -9.78 -1.12
N GLY A 203 -0.53 -9.10 0.00
CA GLY A 203 -1.46 -8.93 1.11
C GLY A 203 -2.81 -8.32 0.70
N LEU A 204 -2.86 -7.45 -0.34
CA LEU A 204 -4.12 -6.94 -0.85
C LEU A 204 -5.02 -8.08 -1.33
N MET A 205 -4.48 -9.00 -2.14
CA MET A 205 -5.24 -10.14 -2.65
C MET A 205 -5.69 -11.06 -1.51
N ILE A 206 -4.83 -11.33 -0.52
CA ILE A 206 -5.17 -12.14 0.65
C ILE A 206 -6.36 -11.52 1.39
N LYS A 207 -6.31 -10.24 1.68
CA LYS A 207 -7.40 -9.53 2.37
C LYS A 207 -8.69 -9.46 1.54
N LEU A 208 -8.60 -9.35 0.22
CA LEU A 208 -9.78 -9.43 -0.65
C LEU A 208 -10.43 -10.82 -0.59
N PHE A 209 -9.63 -11.90 -0.51
CA PHE A 209 -10.16 -13.24 -0.27
C PHE A 209 -10.81 -13.39 1.12
N GLU A 210 -10.21 -12.82 2.17
CA GLU A 210 -10.80 -12.80 3.52
C GLU A 210 -12.17 -12.09 3.54
N MET A 211 -12.33 -11.04 2.74
CA MET A 211 -13.58 -10.29 2.64
C MET A 211 -14.66 -11.00 1.80
N GLU A 212 -14.26 -11.74 0.76
CA GLU A 212 -15.18 -12.34 -0.21
C GLU A 212 -15.57 -13.78 0.13
N VAL A 213 -14.71 -14.49 0.91
CA VAL A 213 -14.87 -15.92 1.22
C VAL A 213 -15.16 -16.10 2.71
N PRO A 214 -16.42 -16.39 3.09
CA PRO A 214 -16.80 -16.56 4.50
C PRO A 214 -16.00 -17.63 5.22
N GLU A 215 -15.69 -18.75 4.53
CA GLU A 215 -14.93 -19.86 5.09
C GLU A 215 -13.48 -19.47 5.46
N ILE A 216 -12.92 -18.44 4.78
CA ILE A 216 -11.63 -17.84 5.15
C ILE A 216 -11.80 -16.90 6.34
N PHE A 217 -12.84 -16.08 6.34
CA PHE A 217 -13.14 -15.16 7.43
C PHE A 217 -13.39 -15.93 8.74
N ASP A 218 -14.10 -17.05 8.69
CA ASP A 218 -14.37 -17.93 9.84
C ASP A 218 -13.14 -18.77 10.24
N GLY A 219 -12.03 -18.73 9.47
CA GLY A 219 -10.78 -19.43 9.75
C GLY A 219 -10.80 -20.93 9.46
N ILE A 220 -11.86 -21.44 8.80
CA ILE A 220 -11.99 -22.84 8.35
C ILE A 220 -11.01 -23.09 7.20
N VAL A 221 -11.03 -22.21 6.19
CA VAL A 221 -10.06 -22.21 5.10
C VAL A 221 -8.97 -21.19 5.40
N LYS A 222 -7.72 -21.57 5.19
CA LYS A 222 -6.57 -20.70 5.42
C LYS A 222 -5.73 -20.53 4.17
N ILE A 223 -5.29 -19.29 3.92
CA ILE A 223 -4.31 -18.97 2.90
C ILE A 223 -2.92 -19.13 3.51
N VAL A 224 -2.11 -20.03 2.97
CA VAL A 224 -0.75 -20.30 3.45
C VAL A 224 0.23 -19.31 2.85
N ASN A 225 0.15 -19.11 1.53
CA ASN A 225 1.05 -18.22 0.82
C ASN A 225 0.38 -17.64 -0.44
N ALA A 226 0.93 -16.53 -0.93
CA ALA A 226 0.47 -15.87 -2.13
C ALA A 226 1.66 -15.36 -2.95
N SER A 227 1.64 -15.63 -4.24
CA SER A 227 2.62 -15.15 -5.21
C SER A 227 1.91 -14.39 -6.31
N ARG A 228 2.38 -13.16 -6.62
CA ARG A 228 1.66 -12.24 -7.48
C ARG A 228 2.56 -11.55 -8.48
N GLU A 229 2.09 -11.42 -9.70
CA GLU A 229 2.56 -10.47 -10.72
C GLU A 229 1.42 -9.50 -11.01
N PRO A 230 1.43 -8.31 -10.37
CA PRO A 230 0.29 -7.40 -10.37
C PRO A 230 -0.24 -7.08 -11.77
N GLY A 231 -1.58 -7.18 -11.93
CA GLY A 231 -2.27 -6.94 -13.20
C GLY A 231 -2.10 -8.01 -14.26
N ARG A 232 -1.46 -9.13 -13.94
CA ARG A 232 -1.24 -10.24 -14.89
C ARG A 232 -1.78 -11.56 -14.36
N ARG A 233 -1.07 -12.13 -13.38
CA ARG A 233 -1.44 -13.44 -12.82
C ARG A 233 -0.94 -13.55 -11.38
N ALA A 234 -1.69 -14.28 -10.57
CA ALA A 234 -1.32 -14.61 -9.20
C ALA A 234 -1.61 -16.08 -8.91
N LYS A 235 -0.96 -16.62 -7.90
CA LYS A 235 -1.26 -17.93 -7.31
C LYS A 235 -1.42 -17.76 -5.81
N ILE A 236 -2.44 -18.41 -5.24
CA ILE A 236 -2.62 -18.53 -3.79
C ILE A 236 -2.64 -20.01 -3.42
N SER A 237 -2.08 -20.36 -2.28
CA SER A 237 -2.17 -21.70 -1.72
C SER A 237 -3.10 -21.69 -0.52
N VAL A 238 -4.03 -22.63 -0.53
CA VAL A 238 -5.10 -22.74 0.47
C VAL A 238 -5.22 -24.15 1.01
N TYR A 239 -5.55 -24.27 2.29
CA TYR A 239 -5.92 -25.54 2.91
C TYR A 239 -7.13 -25.34 3.84
N SER A 240 -7.83 -26.43 4.12
CA SER A 240 -8.92 -26.44 5.09
C SER A 240 -8.49 -27.12 6.37
N THR A 241 -8.96 -26.60 7.50
CA THR A 241 -8.84 -27.27 8.81
C THR A 241 -9.94 -28.27 9.05
N ASP A 242 -10.97 -28.28 8.20
CA ASP A 242 -12.09 -29.19 8.22
C ASP A 242 -12.05 -30.03 6.94
N ASP A 243 -12.00 -31.36 7.08
CA ASP A 243 -11.88 -32.31 5.97
C ASP A 243 -13.13 -32.32 5.07
N ASP A 244 -14.29 -31.91 5.61
CA ASP A 244 -15.55 -31.84 4.85
C ASP A 244 -15.64 -30.57 3.97
N VAL A 245 -14.73 -29.63 4.10
CA VAL A 245 -14.71 -28.37 3.36
C VAL A 245 -13.62 -28.37 2.30
N ASP A 246 -14.00 -28.28 1.02
CA ASP A 246 -13.03 -28.12 -0.07
C ASP A 246 -12.49 -26.68 -0.12
N PRO A 247 -11.20 -26.45 0.19
CA PRO A 247 -10.64 -25.11 0.26
C PRO A 247 -10.61 -24.40 -1.10
N VAL A 248 -10.40 -25.15 -2.19
CA VAL A 248 -10.35 -24.58 -3.55
C VAL A 248 -11.74 -24.18 -3.99
N GLY A 249 -12.72 -25.08 -3.81
CA GLY A 249 -14.13 -24.84 -4.16
C GLY A 249 -14.72 -23.64 -3.41
N SER A 250 -14.41 -23.50 -2.11
CA SER A 250 -14.84 -22.35 -1.29
C SER A 250 -14.32 -21.03 -1.82
N CYS A 251 -13.05 -20.98 -2.22
CA CYS A 251 -12.42 -19.77 -2.78
C CYS A 251 -12.93 -19.45 -4.20
N VAL A 252 -13.21 -20.46 -5.03
CA VAL A 252 -13.75 -20.26 -6.38
C VAL A 252 -15.19 -19.77 -6.31
N GLY A 253 -15.99 -20.35 -5.43
CA GLY A 253 -17.42 -20.07 -5.31
C GLY A 253 -18.26 -20.62 -6.46
N MET A 254 -19.58 -20.42 -6.37
CA MET A 254 -20.49 -20.92 -7.38
C MET A 254 -20.18 -20.35 -8.77
N ARG A 255 -19.83 -21.22 -9.72
CA ARG A 255 -19.45 -20.84 -11.10
C ARG A 255 -18.34 -19.79 -11.17
N GLY A 256 -17.46 -19.76 -10.17
CA GLY A 256 -16.35 -18.82 -10.11
C GLY A 256 -16.72 -17.40 -9.66
N SER A 257 -17.91 -17.19 -9.06
CA SER A 257 -18.38 -15.84 -8.71
C SER A 257 -17.47 -15.10 -7.73
N ARG A 258 -16.96 -15.80 -6.70
CA ARG A 258 -16.10 -15.19 -5.67
C ARG A 258 -14.74 -14.79 -6.24
N VAL A 259 -14.05 -15.72 -6.91
CA VAL A 259 -12.75 -15.41 -7.52
C VAL A 259 -12.90 -14.35 -8.61
N GLN A 260 -14.01 -14.34 -9.38
CA GLN A 260 -14.25 -13.34 -10.42
C GLN A 260 -14.44 -11.92 -9.82
N ALA A 261 -15.08 -11.80 -8.66
CA ALA A 261 -15.20 -10.51 -7.96
C ALA A 261 -13.82 -9.93 -7.62
N ILE A 262 -12.92 -10.77 -7.10
CA ILE A 262 -11.54 -10.38 -6.76
C ILE A 262 -10.73 -10.06 -8.04
N VAL A 263 -10.87 -10.88 -9.09
CA VAL A 263 -10.24 -10.64 -10.40
C VAL A 263 -10.64 -9.27 -10.96
N ASN A 264 -11.91 -8.91 -10.85
CA ASN A 264 -12.42 -7.62 -11.31
C ASN A 264 -11.85 -6.46 -10.49
N ASP A 265 -11.74 -6.61 -9.17
CA ASP A 265 -11.13 -5.60 -8.30
C ASP A 265 -9.63 -5.40 -8.58
N LEU A 266 -8.95 -6.45 -9.01
CA LEU A 266 -7.52 -6.43 -9.37
C LEU A 266 -7.26 -6.19 -10.86
N ASN A 267 -8.18 -5.48 -11.53
CA ASN A 267 -8.05 -5.08 -12.95
C ASN A 267 -7.85 -6.27 -13.91
N GLY A 268 -8.56 -7.37 -13.69
CA GLY A 268 -8.51 -8.55 -14.57
C GLY A 268 -7.32 -9.48 -14.32
N GLU A 269 -6.63 -9.35 -13.19
CA GLU A 269 -5.54 -10.24 -12.79
C GLU A 269 -6.05 -11.67 -12.62
N LYS A 270 -5.48 -12.62 -13.38
CA LYS A 270 -5.88 -14.03 -13.31
C LYS A 270 -5.35 -14.66 -12.02
N ILE A 271 -6.20 -15.38 -11.30
CA ILE A 271 -5.84 -15.97 -10.01
C ILE A 271 -5.98 -17.49 -10.11
N ASP A 272 -4.88 -18.19 -9.85
CA ASP A 272 -4.83 -19.64 -9.72
C ASP A 272 -4.90 -20.01 -8.23
N ILE A 273 -5.90 -20.80 -7.84
CA ILE A 273 -6.08 -21.28 -6.47
C ILE A 273 -5.49 -22.68 -6.39
N VAL A 274 -4.48 -22.86 -5.54
CA VAL A 274 -3.69 -24.07 -5.39
C VAL A 274 -3.99 -24.72 -4.05
N ARG A 275 -4.30 -25.99 -4.04
CA ARG A 275 -4.41 -26.77 -2.79
C ARG A 275 -3.03 -26.93 -2.18
N TRP A 276 -2.85 -26.45 -0.97
CA TRP A 276 -1.62 -26.66 -0.20
C TRP A 276 -1.54 -28.11 0.29
N SER A 277 -0.34 -28.64 0.40
CA SER A 277 -0.04 -29.93 1.00
C SER A 277 1.23 -29.81 1.85
N GLU A 278 1.31 -30.60 2.92
CA GLU A 278 2.56 -30.77 3.69
C GLU A 278 3.64 -31.47 2.86
N ASP A 279 3.20 -32.36 1.97
CA ASP A 279 4.06 -33.04 1.00
C ASP A 279 4.44 -32.06 -0.10
N ILE A 280 5.75 -31.75 -0.19
CA ILE A 280 6.29 -30.81 -1.15
C ILE A 280 6.12 -31.31 -2.58
N ASP A 281 6.19 -32.62 -2.81
CA ASP A 281 5.97 -33.24 -4.13
C ASP A 281 4.56 -32.93 -4.62
N GLN A 282 3.56 -33.25 -3.81
CA GLN A 282 2.17 -32.99 -4.13
C GLN A 282 1.89 -31.49 -4.26
N TYR A 283 2.49 -30.65 -3.39
CA TYR A 283 2.30 -29.22 -3.45
C TYR A 283 2.91 -28.63 -4.73
N THR A 284 4.06 -29.13 -5.17
CA THR A 284 4.72 -28.71 -6.41
C THR A 284 3.87 -29.09 -7.63
N CYS A 285 3.34 -30.32 -7.67
CA CYS A 285 2.41 -30.74 -8.71
C CYS A 285 1.17 -29.83 -8.79
N ASN A 286 0.56 -29.53 -7.63
CA ASN A 286 -0.59 -28.63 -7.56
C ASN A 286 -0.25 -27.21 -8.03
N ALA A 287 0.93 -26.70 -7.67
CA ALA A 287 1.35 -25.34 -8.00
C ALA A 287 1.72 -25.15 -9.47
N LEU A 288 2.20 -26.19 -10.17
CA LEU A 288 2.54 -26.15 -11.60
C LEU A 288 1.35 -26.47 -12.51
N ALA A 289 0.20 -26.91 -11.94
CA ALA A 289 -1.00 -27.13 -12.73
C ALA A 289 -1.29 -25.97 -13.70
N PRO A 290 -1.78 -26.23 -14.93
CA PRO A 290 -2.31 -27.48 -15.44
C PRO A 290 -1.29 -28.46 -16.08
N ALA A 291 0.02 -28.22 -15.91
CA ALA A 291 1.04 -29.12 -16.45
C ALA A 291 1.06 -30.44 -15.67
N GLU A 292 1.22 -31.54 -16.38
CA GLU A 292 1.43 -32.87 -15.82
C GLU A 292 2.93 -33.08 -15.61
N ILE A 293 3.31 -33.58 -14.45
CA ILE A 293 4.69 -33.81 -14.03
C ILE A 293 4.95 -35.30 -14.02
N ASP A 294 6.03 -35.72 -14.68
CA ASP A 294 6.44 -37.12 -14.75
C ASP A 294 7.21 -37.54 -13.48
N SER A 295 8.16 -36.71 -13.05
CA SER A 295 8.94 -36.94 -11.84
C SER A 295 9.48 -35.63 -11.26
N LEU A 296 9.79 -35.65 -9.97
CA LEU A 296 10.46 -34.55 -9.29
C LEU A 296 11.60 -35.07 -8.40
N GLU A 297 12.62 -34.23 -8.26
CA GLU A 297 13.72 -34.45 -7.31
C GLU A 297 13.88 -33.18 -6.47
N ILE A 298 13.82 -33.33 -5.14
CA ILE A 298 13.87 -32.23 -4.20
C ILE A 298 15.21 -32.25 -3.49
N ASP A 299 15.92 -31.12 -3.56
CA ASP A 299 17.11 -30.85 -2.77
C ASP A 299 16.75 -29.83 -1.68
N GLU A 300 16.59 -30.32 -0.46
CA GLU A 300 16.25 -29.50 0.70
C GLU A 300 17.40 -28.58 1.14
N GLU A 301 18.67 -28.98 0.91
CA GLU A 301 19.84 -28.19 1.33
C GLU A 301 19.96 -26.91 0.48
N THR A 302 19.79 -27.04 -0.83
CA THR A 302 19.86 -25.90 -1.77
C THR A 302 18.50 -25.22 -2.00
N LYS A 303 17.42 -25.79 -1.48
CA LYS A 303 16.02 -25.39 -1.75
C LYS A 303 15.73 -25.33 -3.25
N GLN A 304 16.07 -26.39 -3.94
CA GLN A 304 15.85 -26.53 -5.38
C GLN A 304 14.96 -27.75 -5.64
N ILE A 305 14.10 -27.63 -6.63
CA ILE A 305 13.25 -28.73 -7.12
C ILE A 305 13.51 -28.84 -8.61
N ASP A 306 13.99 -30.02 -9.03
CA ASP A 306 14.16 -30.38 -10.43
C ASP A 306 12.93 -31.16 -10.87
N VAL A 307 12.19 -30.61 -11.80
CA VAL A 307 10.91 -31.13 -12.30
C VAL A 307 11.10 -31.64 -13.71
N VAL A 308 10.76 -32.89 -13.93
CA VAL A 308 10.81 -33.54 -15.24
C VAL A 308 9.39 -33.62 -15.81
N VAL A 309 9.22 -33.14 -17.02
CA VAL A 309 7.93 -33.12 -17.71
C VAL A 309 8.07 -33.66 -19.15
N ALA A 310 7.01 -34.21 -19.68
CA ALA A 310 6.96 -34.56 -21.10
C ALA A 310 7.18 -33.32 -21.97
N PRO A 311 7.83 -33.43 -23.14
CA PRO A 311 8.06 -32.32 -24.06
C PRO A 311 6.79 -31.54 -24.43
N SER A 312 5.67 -32.22 -24.52
CA SER A 312 4.33 -31.63 -24.77
C SER A 312 3.85 -30.75 -23.64
N GLN A 313 4.27 -30.99 -22.38
CA GLN A 313 3.87 -30.28 -21.17
C GLN A 313 4.82 -29.13 -20.82
N LEU A 314 6.03 -29.09 -21.42
CA LEU A 314 7.07 -28.12 -21.10
C LEU A 314 6.58 -26.66 -21.20
N SER A 315 5.86 -26.34 -22.28
CA SER A 315 5.34 -24.98 -22.47
C SER A 315 4.29 -24.60 -21.41
N LEU A 316 3.50 -25.56 -20.94
CA LEU A 316 2.49 -25.34 -19.89
C LEU A 316 3.15 -25.18 -18.52
N ALA A 317 4.15 -26.02 -18.21
CA ALA A 317 4.88 -25.97 -16.96
C ALA A 317 5.64 -24.65 -16.81
N ILE A 318 6.36 -24.21 -17.84
CA ILE A 318 7.07 -22.92 -17.87
C ILE A 318 6.07 -21.76 -17.89
N GLY A 319 5.02 -21.85 -18.71
CA GLY A 319 4.05 -20.79 -18.96
C GLY A 319 4.60 -19.63 -19.78
N HIS A 320 3.74 -18.67 -20.13
CA HIS A 320 4.14 -17.49 -20.93
C HIS A 320 5.27 -16.72 -20.24
N LYS A 321 6.43 -16.60 -20.90
CA LYS A 321 7.64 -15.92 -20.38
C LYS A 321 8.10 -16.43 -19.00
N GLY A 322 7.89 -17.70 -18.70
CA GLY A 322 8.26 -18.30 -17.41
C GLY A 322 7.37 -17.88 -16.24
N GLN A 323 6.17 -17.40 -16.49
CA GLN A 323 5.27 -16.88 -15.46
C GLN A 323 4.78 -17.98 -14.52
N ASN A 324 4.39 -19.15 -15.06
CA ASN A 324 3.86 -20.24 -14.24
C ASN A 324 4.92 -20.76 -13.26
N VAL A 325 6.11 -21.12 -13.75
CA VAL A 325 7.20 -21.61 -12.90
C VAL A 325 7.68 -20.55 -11.89
N ARG A 326 7.75 -19.27 -12.29
CA ARG A 326 8.18 -18.20 -11.38
C ARG A 326 7.19 -17.94 -10.26
N LEU A 327 5.88 -17.98 -10.54
CA LEU A 327 4.85 -17.86 -9.53
C LEU A 327 4.82 -19.08 -8.61
N ALA A 328 4.95 -20.30 -9.15
CA ALA A 328 5.01 -21.52 -8.36
C ALA A 328 6.26 -21.53 -7.46
N SER A 329 7.43 -21.18 -7.99
CA SER A 329 8.68 -21.08 -7.23
C SER A 329 8.55 -20.12 -6.02
N LYS A 330 7.95 -18.93 -6.23
CA LYS A 330 7.70 -17.97 -5.14
C LYS A 330 6.65 -18.46 -4.15
N LEU A 331 5.64 -19.20 -4.63
CA LEU A 331 4.56 -19.73 -3.79
C LEU A 331 5.07 -20.81 -2.84
N ILE A 332 5.91 -21.73 -3.34
CA ILE A 332 6.47 -22.86 -2.59
C ILE A 332 7.67 -22.41 -1.76
N GLY A 333 8.44 -21.43 -2.25
CA GLY A 333 9.67 -20.96 -1.61
C GLY A 333 10.92 -21.74 -2.02
N TYR A 334 10.81 -22.56 -3.08
CA TYR A 334 11.90 -23.33 -3.67
C TYR A 334 12.18 -22.83 -5.10
N LYS A 335 13.43 -22.93 -5.53
CA LYS A 335 13.80 -22.67 -6.92
C LYS A 335 13.42 -23.88 -7.76
N ILE A 336 12.56 -23.70 -8.76
CA ILE A 336 12.09 -24.77 -9.62
C ILE A 336 12.85 -24.70 -10.95
N ASN A 337 13.50 -25.81 -11.33
CA ASN A 337 14.05 -26.03 -12.64
C ASN A 337 13.15 -27.02 -13.37
N ILE A 338 12.87 -26.77 -14.64
CA ILE A 338 12.04 -27.68 -15.45
C ILE A 338 12.89 -28.23 -16.58
N VAL A 339 12.90 -29.55 -16.68
CA VAL A 339 13.63 -30.30 -17.69
C VAL A 339 12.62 -31.17 -18.45
N ALA A 340 12.76 -31.23 -19.77
CA ALA A 340 11.97 -32.17 -20.56
C ALA A 340 12.60 -33.54 -20.48
N THR A 341 11.76 -34.59 -20.40
CA THR A 341 12.22 -35.98 -20.67
C THR A 341 12.83 -36.03 -22.07
N GLU A 342 14.02 -36.59 -22.16
CA GLU A 342 14.54 -36.99 -23.47
C GLU A 342 13.59 -38.09 -23.97
N GLU A 343 12.69 -37.79 -24.88
CA GLU A 343 12.07 -38.82 -25.69
C GLU A 343 13.21 -39.42 -26.51
N ASP A 344 13.44 -40.72 -26.34
CA ASP A 344 14.21 -41.46 -27.34
C ASP A 344 13.73 -41.01 -28.71
N ASP A 345 14.63 -40.54 -29.57
CA ASP A 345 14.38 -40.15 -30.96
C ASP A 345 13.77 -41.36 -31.69
N LEU A 346 12.50 -41.67 -31.39
CA LEU A 346 11.71 -42.60 -32.22
C LEU A 346 11.57 -41.86 -33.54
N SER A 347 12.18 -42.40 -34.56
CA SER A 347 12.11 -41.87 -35.92
C SER A 347 10.62 -41.65 -36.27
N ILE A 348 10.34 -40.61 -37.04
CA ILE A 348 8.97 -40.24 -37.48
C ILE A 348 8.26 -41.52 -38.04
N ASP A 349 9.01 -42.44 -38.59
CA ASP A 349 8.55 -43.72 -39.08
C ASP A 349 8.06 -44.68 -37.99
N GLU A 350 8.68 -44.69 -36.79
CA GLU A 350 8.19 -45.48 -35.64
C GLU A 350 6.95 -44.88 -34.95
N GLN A 351 6.84 -43.55 -34.97
CA GLN A 351 5.63 -42.87 -34.48
C GLN A 351 4.43 -43.10 -35.41
N LEU A 352 4.68 -43.05 -36.71
CA LEU A 352 3.70 -43.42 -37.73
C LEU A 352 3.28 -44.90 -37.63
N GLU A 353 4.20 -45.82 -37.41
CA GLU A 353 3.92 -47.23 -37.21
C GLU A 353 3.05 -47.48 -35.94
N LYS A 354 3.33 -46.78 -34.83
CA LYS A 354 2.52 -46.87 -33.60
C LYS A 354 1.11 -46.32 -33.80
N GLU A 355 0.97 -45.20 -34.53
CA GLU A 355 -0.37 -44.68 -34.89
C GLU A 355 -1.10 -45.57 -35.86
N PHE A 356 -0.45 -46.12 -36.86
CA PHE A 356 -1.05 -47.12 -37.76
C PHE A 356 -1.42 -48.43 -37.06
N ALA A 357 -0.64 -48.86 -36.07
CA ALA A 357 -0.95 -50.01 -35.24
C ALA A 357 -2.20 -49.78 -34.36
N LYS A 358 -2.30 -48.61 -33.72
CA LYS A 358 -3.46 -48.22 -32.95
C LYS A 358 -4.71 -48.06 -33.80
N THR A 359 -4.58 -47.55 -35.02
CA THR A 359 -5.68 -47.40 -35.97
C THR A 359 -6.18 -48.76 -36.50
N LYS A 360 -5.25 -49.70 -36.74
CA LYS A 360 -5.59 -51.11 -37.11
C LYS A 360 -6.30 -51.85 -35.96
N GLU A 361 -5.83 -51.65 -34.73
CA GLU A 361 -6.43 -52.30 -33.57
C GLU A 361 -7.86 -51.78 -33.26
N ASN A 362 -8.07 -50.47 -33.46
CA ASN A 362 -9.38 -49.84 -33.35
C ASN A 362 -10.34 -50.27 -34.50
N ASN A 363 -9.82 -50.45 -35.71
CA ASN A 363 -10.60 -50.98 -36.84
C ASN A 363 -10.92 -52.46 -36.72
N LEU A 364 -10.05 -53.29 -36.12
CA LEU A 364 -10.36 -54.67 -35.84
C LEU A 364 -11.45 -54.83 -34.73
N LYS A 365 -11.42 -53.95 -33.72
CA LYS A 365 -12.43 -53.91 -32.65
C LYS A 365 -13.81 -53.42 -33.13
N SER A 366 -13.89 -52.74 -34.28
CA SER A 366 -15.11 -52.29 -34.91
C SER A 366 -15.73 -53.32 -35.87
N ILE A 367 -14.94 -54.34 -36.34
CA ILE A 367 -15.40 -55.38 -37.23
C ILE A 367 -16.00 -56.56 -36.44
N ASP A 368 -15.60 -56.77 -35.18
CA ASP A 368 -16.10 -57.86 -34.31
C ASP A 368 -17.44 -57.54 -33.62
N LYS A 369 -18.11 -56.45 -34.00
CA LYS A 369 -19.42 -56.03 -33.46
C LYS A 369 -20.55 -55.98 -34.51
N SER A 370 -20.34 -56.55 -35.71
CA SER A 370 -21.33 -56.53 -36.77
C SER A 370 -21.67 -57.96 -37.32
N GLU A 371 -21.87 -58.89 -36.39
CA GLU A 371 -22.64 -60.15 -36.71
C GLU A 371 -23.79 -60.23 -35.70
N ASP A 372 -24.90 -59.61 -36.10
CA ASP A 372 -26.28 -59.97 -35.72
C ASP A 372 -27.23 -58.98 -36.40
N LEU A 373 -27.72 -59.37 -37.62
CA LEU A 373 -28.90 -58.78 -38.23
C LEU A 373 -29.78 -59.89 -38.76
N PRO A 374 -31.09 -59.97 -38.44
CA PRO A 374 -32.04 -60.83 -39.13
C PRO A 374 -32.54 -60.14 -40.41
N GLU A 375 -32.64 -60.98 -41.42
CA GLU A 375 -33.27 -60.66 -42.72
C GLU A 375 -34.74 -60.25 -42.56
N SER A 376 -35.16 -59.24 -43.30
CA SER A 376 -36.45 -59.26 -44.06
C SER A 376 -36.62 -57.99 -44.92
N ASP A 377 -36.80 -58.27 -46.18
CA ASP A 377 -37.76 -57.81 -47.19
C ASP A 377 -37.70 -56.33 -47.74
N THR A 378 -37.40 -56.41 -49.03
CA THR A 378 -38.10 -55.84 -50.22
C THR A 378 -38.07 -54.33 -50.53
N ASP A 379 -37.52 -54.13 -51.73
CA ASP A 379 -37.99 -53.36 -52.89
C ASP A 379 -38.18 -51.79 -52.81
N GLU A 380 -37.71 -51.26 -53.92
CA GLU A 380 -37.93 -49.88 -54.48
C GLU A 380 -36.99 -48.80 -54.00
N ALA A 381 -36.19 -48.19 -54.76
CA ALA A 381 -36.23 -47.75 -56.15
C ALA A 381 -34.86 -47.22 -56.53
N LYS A 382 -34.45 -47.58 -57.68
CA LYS A 382 -33.45 -46.87 -58.53
C LYS A 382 -33.88 -45.43 -58.75
N GLU A 383 -32.89 -44.62 -58.89
CA GLU A 383 -32.74 -43.26 -59.50
C GLU A 383 -32.26 -42.23 -58.47
N THR A 384 -31.06 -41.92 -58.49
CA THR A 384 -30.35 -40.92 -59.29
C THR A 384 -28.87 -40.95 -58.94
N ALA A 385 -28.14 -41.69 -59.73
CA ALA A 385 -26.73 -41.42 -59.99
C ALA A 385 -26.70 -40.48 -61.18
N THR A 386 -26.06 -39.35 -61.07
CA THR A 386 -25.30 -38.64 -62.10
C THR A 386 -25.21 -37.16 -61.80
N ALA A 387 -24.02 -36.69 -62.03
CA ALA A 387 -23.57 -35.30 -62.05
C ALA A 387 -23.10 -34.78 -60.69
N LEU A 388 -21.83 -34.59 -60.44
CA LEU A 388 -20.87 -33.84 -61.20
C LEU A 388 -19.45 -34.27 -60.80
N GLU A 389 -18.77 -34.93 -61.73
CA GLU A 389 -17.33 -34.84 -61.89
C GLU A 389 -16.99 -33.48 -62.54
N ASN A 390 -15.77 -33.09 -62.25
CA ASN A 390 -14.96 -32.06 -62.96
C ASN A 390 -15.21 -30.58 -62.63
N GLN A 391 -14.26 -30.05 -61.96
CA GLN A 391 -13.33 -29.14 -62.60
C GLN A 391 -12.12 -28.85 -61.66
N ASP A 392 -11.05 -29.38 -62.14
CA ASP A 392 -9.67 -29.00 -61.90
C ASP A 392 -9.44 -27.55 -62.34
N ASP A 393 -8.33 -27.06 -61.82
CA ASP A 393 -7.42 -26.09 -62.40
C ASP A 393 -7.53 -24.60 -61.95
N ASN A 394 -6.53 -24.25 -61.22
CA ASN A 394 -5.44 -23.39 -61.72
C ASN A 394 -5.26 -21.99 -61.09
N GLN A 395 -4.06 -21.87 -60.58
CA GLN A 395 -3.16 -20.73 -60.63
C GLN A 395 -3.47 -19.50 -59.73
N ASN A 396 -2.60 -19.33 -58.75
CA ASN A 396 -1.32 -18.62 -58.86
C ASN A 396 -1.43 -17.11 -59.00
N SER A 397 -0.64 -16.49 -58.15
CA SER A 397 -0.06 -15.15 -58.26
C SER A 397 -0.53 -14.07 -57.32
N SER A 398 0.37 -13.78 -56.40
CA SER A 398 0.63 -12.39 -55.96
C SER A 398 0.92 -11.50 -57.16
N PRO A 399 0.70 -10.18 -57.08
CA PRO A 399 1.88 -9.37 -56.80
C PRO A 399 1.69 -8.13 -55.90
N LEU A 400 2.81 -7.75 -55.29
CA LEU A 400 3.30 -6.43 -54.97
C LEU A 400 2.97 -5.33 -55.97
N ILE A 401 2.84 -4.07 -55.50
CA ILE A 401 3.30 -2.77 -56.00
C ILE A 401 2.65 -1.75 -55.04
N ALA A 402 3.28 -0.94 -54.18
CA ALA A 402 4.30 0.09 -54.30
C ALA A 402 3.79 1.39 -55.01
N GLU A 403 4.11 2.49 -54.33
CA GLU A 403 4.24 3.86 -54.85
C GLU A 403 2.92 4.63 -55.08
N GLU A 404 2.83 5.89 -54.88
CA GLU A 404 3.68 7.06 -54.57
C GLU A 404 2.77 8.26 -54.23
N SER A 405 3.26 9.12 -53.32
CA SER A 405 3.42 10.58 -53.42
C SER A 405 2.28 11.47 -53.94
N GLU A 406 2.03 12.54 -53.28
CA GLU A 406 2.33 13.95 -53.61
C GLU A 406 1.65 14.92 -52.63
N THR A 407 2.44 15.65 -51.90
CA THR A 407 2.64 17.08 -51.74
C THR A 407 1.52 18.02 -52.11
N THR A 408 1.18 18.91 -51.19
CA THR A 408 1.15 20.37 -51.47
C THR A 408 1.33 21.18 -50.20
N GLU A 409 2.34 22.05 -50.29
CA GLU A 409 2.64 23.21 -49.45
C GLU A 409 1.48 24.22 -49.46
N ASP A 410 1.30 24.96 -48.37
CA ASP A 410 1.22 26.42 -48.53
C ASP A 410 1.65 27.17 -47.27
N LYS A 411 2.46 28.19 -47.56
CA LYS A 411 3.15 29.15 -46.70
C LYS A 411 2.20 30.23 -46.18
N ASN A 412 2.53 30.79 -45.02
CA ASN A 412 2.63 32.22 -44.70
C ASN A 412 3.10 32.36 -43.24
N LYS A 413 4.24 32.77 -42.91
CA LYS A 413 5.10 33.97 -42.92
C LYS A 413 4.36 35.24 -42.48
N VAL A 414 4.79 35.83 -41.36
CA VAL A 414 5.08 37.26 -41.09
C VAL A 414 5.52 37.35 -39.60
N GLU A 415 6.80 37.61 -39.33
CA GLU A 415 7.53 38.80 -38.82
C GLU A 415 7.34 39.08 -37.35
N ALA A 416 8.29 38.94 -36.52
CA ALA A 416 9.54 39.67 -36.16
C ALA A 416 9.33 41.13 -35.74
N GLU A 417 9.62 41.44 -34.51
CA GLU A 417 10.26 42.71 -34.10
C GLU A 417 11.08 42.53 -32.84
N GLU A 418 12.35 42.78 -33.03
CA GLU A 418 13.42 43.01 -32.05
C GLU A 418 13.28 44.42 -31.43
N THR A 419 13.76 44.57 -30.20
CA THR A 419 14.55 45.73 -29.70
C THR A 419 15.19 45.28 -28.36
N ASP A 420 16.41 44.98 -28.28
CA ASP A 420 17.72 45.67 -28.23
C ASP A 420 17.79 46.80 -27.21
N ASN A 421 18.71 46.68 -26.26
CA ASN A 421 19.69 47.60 -25.67
C ASN A 421 20.32 46.99 -24.39
N THR A 422 21.55 46.49 -24.47
CA THR A 422 22.89 47.06 -24.23
C THR A 422 22.99 47.99 -22.97
N GLU A 423 23.87 47.74 -22.08
CA GLU A 423 25.28 48.03 -21.88
C GLU A 423 25.69 47.72 -20.43
N ASP A 424 26.71 46.99 -20.25
CA ASP A 424 28.11 47.26 -19.97
C ASP A 424 28.43 47.58 -18.49
N THR A 425 29.30 46.81 -17.86
CA THR A 425 30.78 47.02 -17.64
C THR A 425 31.29 45.97 -16.64
N LYS A 426 32.22 45.16 -17.05
CA LYS A 426 33.65 45.03 -16.74
C LYS A 426 34.07 45.28 -15.26
N ASN A 427 34.66 44.34 -14.56
CA ASN A 427 36.10 44.02 -14.50
C ASN A 427 36.38 43.16 -13.26
N ASN A 428 37.00 42.09 -13.40
CA ASN A 428 38.44 41.74 -13.30
C ASN A 428 38.87 41.14 -11.97
N SER A 429 39.31 39.97 -12.10
CA SER A 429 40.60 39.33 -11.86
C SER A 429 40.84 38.60 -10.53
N LYS A 430 41.21 37.33 -10.75
CA LYS A 430 42.40 36.62 -10.26
C LYS A 430 42.56 36.49 -8.74
N ASP A 431 42.63 35.28 -8.21
CA ASP A 431 43.75 34.35 -8.20
C ASP A 431 43.40 33.15 -7.31
N ALA A 432 43.67 31.96 -7.80
CA ALA A 432 44.00 30.82 -6.98
C ALA A 432 45.53 30.88 -6.69
N PRO A 433 46.15 30.17 -5.74
CA PRO A 433 46.10 28.70 -5.64
C PRO A 433 46.31 28.07 -4.23
N ALA A 434 46.05 26.78 -4.22
CA ALA A 434 46.86 25.65 -3.68
C ALA A 434 47.00 25.41 -2.16
N GLU A 435 46.69 24.11 -1.89
CA GLU A 435 47.36 23.18 -0.98
C GLU A 435 47.37 23.40 0.53
N SER A 436 46.82 22.45 1.30
CA SER A 436 47.62 21.33 1.82
C SER A 436 46.85 20.47 2.79
N LYS A 437 47.00 19.18 2.55
CA LYS A 437 46.94 18.03 3.44
C LYS A 437 47.37 18.31 4.89
N THR A 438 46.66 17.70 5.86
CA THR A 438 47.23 16.81 6.90
C THR A 438 46.11 16.37 7.82
N LYS A 439 45.87 15.04 7.89
CA LYS A 439 46.17 14.09 8.98
C LYS A 439 45.78 14.60 10.38
N ALA A 440 45.05 13.91 11.17
CA ALA A 440 45.06 12.52 11.62
C ALA A 440 44.09 12.36 12.81
N GLU A 441 43.58 11.19 12.93
CA GLU A 441 43.45 10.39 14.16
C GLU A 441 43.36 11.10 15.50
N THR A 442 42.30 10.88 16.22
CA THR A 442 42.40 10.27 17.57
C THR A 442 41.04 9.99 18.17
N LYS A 443 40.85 8.70 18.40
CA LYS A 443 40.34 8.00 19.58
C LYS A 443 38.83 7.93 19.82
N SER A 444 38.35 6.75 19.47
CA SER A 444 37.55 5.83 20.31
C SER A 444 38.04 5.80 21.77
N LYS A 445 37.08 6.03 22.68
CA LYS A 445 36.93 5.36 23.99
C LYS A 445 36.02 6.25 24.85
N THR A 446 34.81 5.86 25.01
CA THR A 446 34.02 5.92 26.27
C THR A 446 32.57 5.58 25.92
N LYS A 447 32.25 4.29 25.93
CA LYS A 447 30.86 3.81 25.99
C LYS A 447 30.83 2.36 26.48
N ALA A 448 31.11 2.19 27.74
CA ALA A 448 30.87 0.94 28.44
C ALA A 448 30.93 1.24 29.95
N GLU A 449 29.86 1.81 30.51
CA GLU A 449 29.61 1.83 31.96
C GLU A 449 28.31 2.58 32.28
N THR A 450 27.17 2.17 31.73
CA THR A 450 25.85 2.60 32.25
C THR A 450 24.73 1.61 31.86
N LYS A 451 24.98 0.31 31.95
CA LYS A 451 23.94 -0.71 31.67
C LYS A 451 23.79 -1.79 32.75
N SER A 452 24.18 -1.53 34.00
CA SER A 452 24.05 -2.55 35.06
C SER A 452 23.30 -2.14 36.34
N LYS A 453 22.59 -0.99 36.37
CA LYS A 453 21.84 -0.57 37.57
C LYS A 453 20.31 -0.48 37.46
N THR A 454 19.71 -0.79 36.33
CA THR A 454 18.24 -0.64 36.16
C THR A 454 17.48 -1.97 36.06
N LYS A 455 18.10 -3.10 36.41
CA LYS A 455 17.46 -4.45 36.31
C LYS A 455 17.15 -5.12 37.65
N ALA A 456 17.38 -4.44 38.77
CA ALA A 456 17.15 -5.00 40.10
C ALA A 456 15.91 -4.47 40.85
N GLU A 457 15.27 -3.41 40.39
CA GLU A 457 14.13 -2.82 41.12
C GLU A 457 12.73 -3.16 40.57
N THR A 458 12.63 -3.81 39.40
CA THR A 458 11.31 -4.17 38.80
C THR A 458 10.84 -5.59 39.17
N LYS A 459 11.60 -6.38 39.95
CA LYS A 459 11.20 -7.75 40.36
C LYS A 459 10.59 -7.87 41.74
N SER A 460 10.53 -6.81 42.54
CA SER A 460 9.97 -6.86 43.89
C SER A 460 8.55 -6.29 44.04
N LYS A 461 7.96 -5.66 43.01
CA LYS A 461 6.59 -5.12 43.07
C LYS A 461 5.50 -6.04 42.50
N THR A 462 5.84 -7.07 41.75
CA THR A 462 4.84 -7.97 41.12
C THR A 462 4.50 -9.21 42.00
N LYS A 463 5.11 -9.36 43.17
CA LYS A 463 4.86 -10.51 44.06
C LYS A 463 3.99 -10.20 45.27
N ALA A 464 3.60 -8.94 45.47
CA ALA A 464 2.74 -8.49 46.56
C ALA A 464 1.26 -8.31 46.21
N GLU A 465 0.90 -8.25 44.91
CA GLU A 465 -0.49 -8.06 44.47
C GLU A 465 -1.25 -9.35 44.15
N THR A 466 -0.58 -10.49 44.03
CA THR A 466 -1.24 -11.77 43.72
C THR A 466 -1.68 -12.56 44.95
N THR A 467 -1.28 -12.16 46.17
CA THR A 467 -1.68 -12.83 47.40
C THR A 467 -2.85 -12.20 48.13
N SER A 468 -3.33 -11.04 47.73
CA SER A 468 -4.50 -10.37 48.33
C SER A 468 -5.83 -10.64 47.64
N LYS A 469 -5.84 -11.17 46.40
CA LYS A 469 -7.07 -11.51 45.66
C LYS A 469 -7.63 -12.91 45.91
N THR A 470 -6.84 -13.84 46.48
CA THR A 470 -7.30 -15.21 46.71
C THR A 470 -7.91 -15.41 48.11
N LYS A 471 -7.96 -14.37 48.97
CA LYS A 471 -8.50 -14.44 50.33
C LYS A 471 -9.88 -13.78 50.52
N ALA A 472 -10.43 -13.17 49.44
CA ALA A 472 -11.73 -12.51 49.47
C ALA A 472 -12.88 -13.33 48.87
N GLU A 473 -12.60 -14.42 48.15
CA GLU A 473 -13.64 -15.24 47.51
C GLU A 473 -14.09 -16.49 48.28
N THR A 474 -13.53 -16.75 49.48
CA THR A 474 -13.90 -17.92 50.29
C THR A 474 -14.78 -17.58 51.48
N LYS A 475 -15.36 -16.37 51.58
CA LYS A 475 -16.20 -15.98 52.73
C LYS A 475 -17.65 -15.60 52.38
N SER A 476 -18.13 -15.96 51.20
CA SER A 476 -19.52 -15.69 50.80
C SER A 476 -20.27 -16.91 50.26
N LYS A 477 -19.96 -18.11 50.81
CA LYS A 477 -20.82 -19.30 50.61
C LYS A 477 -20.71 -20.13 51.89
N THR A 478 -21.43 -19.73 52.91
CA THR A 478 -22.09 -20.52 53.97
C THR A 478 -23.23 -19.69 54.50
#